data_f864d9e956f074281cc8302dd9035a67
#
_entry.id   f864d9e956f074281cc8302dd9035a67
#
_cell.length_a   1.000
_cell.length_b   1.000
_cell.length_c   1.000
_cell.angle_alpha   90.00
_cell.angle_beta   90.00
_cell.angle_gamma   90.00
#
_symmetry.space_group_name_H-M   'P 1'
#
loop_
_entity.id
_entity.type
_entity.pdbx_description
1 polymer ?
#
loop_
_entity_poly.entity_id
_entity_poly.type
_entity_poly.pdbx_seq_one_letter_code
_entity_poly.pdbx_strand_id
1 'polypeptide(L)'
;MSDFASSTPAFTLAGRRILLGVSGSIAAYKAAPLTRLLVQAGAEVQVLLTEAASAFVTPLTLGTLSKKPVLTGFLRDAAAGEWHNHVELGLWADALLIAPASANTIGQLANGLCPNLLCAVYLSARCPVFLAPAMDLDMYAHPAVTQNLARLRSFGNHVFASPSGELASGLYGPGRMLEPEAIVAELALRLVRNEE
;
A
#
# COMPACT_ATOMS: atom_id res chain seq x y z
N MET A 1 12.69 -24.99 -26.86
CA MET A 1 13.08 -24.22 -25.66
C MET A 1 12.81 -22.77 -26.00
N SER A 2 11.66 -22.26 -25.59
CA SER A 2 11.27 -20.88 -25.88
C SER A 2 11.88 -19.97 -24.81
N ASP A 3 12.72 -19.05 -25.25
CA ASP A 3 13.28 -17.96 -24.46
C ASP A 3 12.12 -17.12 -23.89
N PHE A 4 11.87 -17.28 -22.59
CA PHE A 4 11.16 -16.28 -21.82
C PHE A 4 12.09 -15.07 -21.69
N ALA A 5 12.05 -14.18 -22.69
CA ALA A 5 12.71 -12.88 -22.59
C ALA A 5 12.17 -12.19 -21.33
N SER A 6 13.01 -12.10 -20.31
CA SER A 6 12.83 -11.27 -19.13
C SER A 6 12.78 -9.82 -19.62
N SER A 7 11.58 -9.30 -19.88
CA SER A 7 11.41 -7.88 -20.09
C SER A 7 11.76 -7.16 -18.79
N THR A 8 12.91 -6.52 -18.75
CA THR A 8 13.27 -5.58 -17.70
C THR A 8 12.11 -4.59 -17.55
N PRO A 9 11.53 -4.39 -16.36
CA PRO A 9 10.45 -3.43 -16.21
C PRO A 9 10.91 -2.05 -16.69
N ALA A 10 10.05 -1.36 -17.42
CA ALA A 10 10.33 -0.04 -18.00
C ALA A 10 10.66 1.03 -16.95
N PHE A 11 10.44 0.73 -15.67
CA PHE A 11 10.66 1.61 -14.52
C PHE A 11 11.52 0.89 -13.47
N THR A 12 12.52 1.60 -12.94
CA THR A 12 13.41 1.06 -11.91
C THR A 12 13.10 1.68 -10.54
N LEU A 13 13.06 0.82 -9.53
CA LEU A 13 13.04 1.17 -8.11
C LEU A 13 14.28 0.60 -7.41
N ALA A 14 15.37 0.40 -8.16
CA ALA A 14 16.58 -0.22 -7.65
C ALA A 14 17.10 0.51 -6.40
N GLY A 15 17.31 -0.25 -5.33
CA GLY A 15 17.79 0.26 -4.05
C GLY A 15 16.76 1.01 -3.21
N ARG A 16 15.52 1.20 -3.68
CA ARG A 16 14.46 1.85 -2.91
C ARG A 16 13.84 0.90 -1.91
N ARG A 17 13.59 1.40 -0.71
CA ARG A 17 12.97 0.71 0.40
C ARG A 17 11.50 1.12 0.49
N ILE A 18 10.62 0.20 0.16
CA ILE A 18 9.17 0.44 0.10
C ILE A 18 8.47 -0.26 1.27
N LEU A 19 7.77 0.51 2.10
CA LEU A 19 6.77 -0.04 3.02
C LEU A 19 5.45 -0.20 2.23
N LEU A 20 4.98 -1.44 2.11
CA LEU A 20 3.68 -1.75 1.49
C LEU A 20 2.65 -2.03 2.56
N GLY A 21 1.77 -1.08 2.83
CA GLY A 21 0.61 -1.24 3.69
C GLY A 21 -0.56 -1.85 2.92
N VAL A 22 -1.10 -2.97 3.42
CA VAL A 22 -2.25 -3.66 2.81
C VAL A 22 -3.41 -3.62 3.78
N SER A 23 -4.51 -2.96 3.40
CA SER A 23 -5.72 -2.87 4.23
C SER A 23 -6.85 -3.78 3.74
N GLY A 24 -7.84 -4.04 4.60
CA GLY A 24 -8.95 -4.97 4.33
C GLY A 24 -9.87 -4.48 3.23
N SER A 25 -9.79 -5.09 2.07
CA SER A 25 -10.62 -4.88 0.89
C SER A 25 -10.51 -6.10 0.01
N ILE A 26 -11.54 -6.37 -0.81
CA ILE A 26 -11.43 -7.42 -1.83
C ILE A 26 -10.23 -7.18 -2.75
N ALA A 27 -9.87 -5.92 -3.02
CA ALA A 27 -8.71 -5.57 -3.83
C ALA A 27 -7.36 -5.97 -3.21
N ALA A 28 -7.32 -6.48 -1.97
CA ALA A 28 -6.10 -6.96 -1.32
C ALA A 28 -5.46 -8.14 -2.08
N TYR A 29 -6.21 -8.90 -2.90
CA TYR A 29 -5.61 -9.92 -3.76
C TYR A 29 -4.57 -9.34 -4.72
N LYS A 30 -4.71 -8.06 -5.12
CA LYS A 30 -3.75 -7.35 -5.98
C LYS A 30 -2.42 -7.05 -5.28
N ALA A 31 -2.37 -7.13 -3.95
CA ALA A 31 -1.13 -6.92 -3.21
C ALA A 31 -0.06 -7.98 -3.56
N ALA A 32 -0.47 -9.19 -3.94
CA ALA A 32 0.46 -10.24 -4.34
C ALA A 32 1.20 -9.89 -5.66
N PRO A 33 0.52 -9.63 -6.80
CA PRO A 33 1.20 -9.16 -8.01
C PRO A 33 1.92 -7.82 -7.80
N LEU A 34 1.37 -6.88 -7.02
CA LEU A 34 2.04 -5.61 -6.71
C LEU A 34 3.37 -5.82 -5.98
N THR A 35 3.40 -6.66 -4.93
CA THR A 35 4.63 -7.01 -4.22
C THR A 35 5.68 -7.60 -5.17
N ARG A 36 5.26 -8.52 -6.06
CA ARG A 36 6.15 -9.12 -7.05
C ARG A 36 6.73 -8.08 -8.02
N LEU A 37 5.90 -7.17 -8.52
CA LEU A 37 6.33 -6.12 -9.45
C LEU A 37 7.30 -5.13 -8.78
N LEU A 38 7.05 -4.72 -7.54
CA LEU A 38 7.96 -3.87 -6.78
C LEU A 38 9.33 -4.53 -6.61
N VAL A 39 9.36 -5.81 -6.23
CA VAL A 39 10.62 -6.58 -6.10
C VAL A 39 11.32 -6.76 -7.44
N GLN A 40 10.59 -7.02 -8.52
CA GLN A 40 11.16 -7.11 -9.88
C GLN A 40 11.71 -5.78 -10.39
N ALA A 41 11.11 -4.65 -9.97
CA ALA A 41 11.64 -3.31 -10.26
C ALA A 41 12.90 -2.97 -9.42
N GLY A 42 13.35 -3.87 -8.53
CA GLY A 42 14.56 -3.72 -7.72
C GLY A 42 14.35 -3.11 -6.35
N ALA A 43 13.09 -2.93 -5.91
CA ALA A 43 12.80 -2.41 -4.58
C ALA A 43 13.01 -3.47 -3.49
N GLU A 44 13.43 -3.02 -2.33
CA GLU A 44 13.36 -3.77 -1.08
C GLU A 44 11.99 -3.52 -0.44
N VAL A 45 11.15 -4.56 -0.35
CA VAL A 45 9.74 -4.41 0.07
C VAL A 45 9.54 -5.00 1.46
N GLN A 46 9.04 -4.18 2.40
CA GLN A 46 8.54 -4.62 3.70
C GLN A 46 7.02 -4.48 3.72
N VAL A 47 6.31 -5.59 3.94
CA VAL A 47 4.83 -5.58 3.95
C VAL A 47 4.31 -5.41 5.38
N LEU A 48 3.34 -4.48 5.53
CA LEU A 48 2.48 -4.33 6.70
C LEU A 48 1.07 -4.75 6.32
N LEU A 49 0.54 -5.77 6.98
CA LEU A 49 -0.77 -6.32 6.69
C LEU A 49 -1.70 -6.02 7.87
N THR A 50 -2.80 -5.31 7.65
CA THR A 50 -3.79 -5.12 8.71
C THR A 50 -4.52 -6.43 9.01
N GLU A 51 -5.05 -6.58 10.23
CA GLU A 51 -5.81 -7.77 10.61
C GLU A 51 -6.95 -8.06 9.61
N ALA A 52 -7.72 -7.03 9.25
CA ALA A 52 -8.80 -7.18 8.26
C ALA A 52 -8.31 -7.63 6.87
N ALA A 53 -7.09 -7.27 6.48
CA ALA A 53 -6.52 -7.68 5.19
C ALA A 53 -6.13 -9.16 5.19
N SER A 54 -5.83 -9.74 6.35
CA SER A 54 -5.48 -11.16 6.48
C SER A 54 -6.61 -12.11 6.08
N ALA A 55 -7.86 -11.63 6.06
CA ALA A 55 -9.00 -12.37 5.55
C ALA A 55 -9.02 -12.50 4.01
N PHE A 56 -8.27 -11.66 3.30
CA PHE A 56 -8.25 -11.61 1.82
C PHE A 56 -6.95 -12.12 1.22
N VAL A 57 -5.83 -11.94 1.91
CA VAL A 57 -4.50 -12.39 1.47
C VAL A 57 -3.67 -12.80 2.68
N THR A 58 -2.91 -13.90 2.55
CA THR A 58 -2.17 -14.43 3.70
C THR A 58 -0.80 -13.79 3.86
N PRO A 59 -0.30 -13.68 5.11
CA PRO A 59 1.09 -13.29 5.38
C PRO A 59 2.09 -14.20 4.66
N LEU A 60 1.80 -15.50 4.55
CA LEU A 60 2.64 -16.47 3.86
C LEU A 60 2.86 -16.08 2.38
N THR A 61 1.77 -15.73 1.67
CA THR A 61 1.84 -15.32 0.27
C THR A 61 2.72 -14.09 0.11
N LEU A 62 2.44 -13.03 0.88
CA LEU A 62 3.16 -11.76 0.74
C LEU A 62 4.62 -11.86 1.23
N GLY A 63 4.87 -12.61 2.29
CA GLY A 63 6.22 -12.85 2.81
C GLY A 63 7.10 -13.64 1.83
N THR A 64 6.52 -14.63 1.16
CA THR A 64 7.22 -15.39 0.11
C THR A 64 7.61 -14.48 -1.06
N LEU A 65 6.72 -13.57 -1.47
CA LEU A 65 6.95 -12.67 -2.60
C LEU A 65 7.92 -11.53 -2.27
N SER A 66 7.82 -10.94 -1.08
CA SER A 66 8.71 -9.87 -0.61
C SER A 66 10.06 -10.38 -0.09
N LYS A 67 10.19 -11.70 0.15
CA LYS A 67 11.35 -12.35 0.80
C LYS A 67 11.63 -11.83 2.21
N LYS A 68 10.63 -11.27 2.88
CA LYS A 68 10.68 -10.76 4.25
C LYS A 68 9.46 -11.19 5.05
N PRO A 69 9.59 -11.36 6.38
CA PRO A 69 8.43 -11.56 7.24
C PRO A 69 7.43 -10.42 7.10
N VAL A 70 6.13 -10.75 7.04
CA VAL A 70 5.04 -9.75 7.00
C VAL A 70 4.75 -9.28 8.41
N LEU A 71 4.61 -7.97 8.59
CA LEU A 71 4.28 -7.36 9.87
C LEU A 71 2.77 -7.22 9.99
N THR A 72 2.15 -7.92 10.96
CA THR A 72 0.69 -7.96 11.11
C THR A 72 0.17 -7.18 12.32
N GLY A 73 1.06 -6.74 13.21
CA GLY A 73 0.69 -6.02 14.43
C GLY A 73 1.90 -5.41 15.12
N PHE A 74 1.67 -4.78 16.27
CA PHE A 74 2.75 -4.16 17.05
C PHE A 74 3.70 -5.19 17.66
N LEU A 75 3.18 -6.31 18.14
CA LEU A 75 4.01 -7.33 18.80
C LEU A 75 4.63 -8.25 17.77
N ARG A 76 5.94 -8.47 17.90
CA ARG A 76 6.70 -9.49 17.20
C ARG A 76 6.72 -10.80 17.97
N ASP A 77 7.04 -10.70 19.25
CA ASP A 77 6.98 -11.80 20.21
C ASP A 77 6.49 -11.26 21.56
N ALA A 78 5.25 -11.63 21.93
CA ALA A 78 4.65 -11.18 23.17
C ALA A 78 5.35 -11.76 24.41
N ALA A 79 5.91 -12.98 24.32
CA ALA A 79 6.59 -13.63 25.44
C ALA A 79 7.96 -13.00 25.71
N ALA A 80 8.67 -12.59 24.65
CA ALA A 80 9.95 -11.91 24.76
C ALA A 80 9.83 -10.40 24.95
N GLY A 81 8.61 -9.82 24.87
CA GLY A 81 8.39 -8.38 24.90
C GLY A 81 8.92 -7.65 23.65
N GLU A 82 9.16 -8.40 22.56
CA GLU A 82 9.63 -7.82 21.31
C GLU A 82 8.47 -7.19 20.52
N TRP A 83 8.73 -6.02 19.95
CA TRP A 83 7.74 -5.28 19.17
C TRP A 83 8.32 -4.70 17.89
N HIS A 84 7.45 -4.39 16.93
CA HIS A 84 7.82 -3.70 15.70
C HIS A 84 7.86 -2.19 15.95
N ASN A 85 9.05 -1.60 15.88
CA ASN A 85 9.24 -0.17 16.08
C ASN A 85 8.74 0.61 14.85
N HIS A 86 7.56 1.23 14.99
CA HIS A 86 6.94 2.02 13.92
C HIS A 86 7.77 3.24 13.51
N VAL A 87 8.54 3.82 14.44
CA VAL A 87 9.44 4.95 14.14
C VAL A 87 10.60 4.50 13.26
N GLU A 88 11.25 3.38 13.60
CA GLU A 88 12.33 2.81 12.78
C GLU A 88 11.83 2.43 11.38
N LEU A 89 10.63 1.85 11.27
CA LEU A 89 10.00 1.55 9.99
C LEU A 89 9.77 2.81 9.16
N GLY A 90 9.25 3.88 9.79
CA GLY A 90 9.04 5.17 9.13
C GLY A 90 10.33 5.87 8.69
N LEU A 91 11.44 5.65 9.41
CA LEU A 91 12.76 6.17 9.05
C LEU A 91 13.47 5.31 8.01
N TRP A 92 13.20 4.00 7.99
CA TRP A 92 13.81 3.06 7.05
C TRP A 92 13.29 3.27 5.63
N ALA A 93 12.04 3.65 5.45
CA ALA A 93 11.37 3.67 4.15
C ALA A 93 11.75 4.91 3.32
N ASP A 94 11.92 4.69 2.03
CA ASP A 94 12.01 5.75 1.02
C ASP A 94 10.62 6.12 0.48
N ALA A 95 9.62 5.23 0.65
CA ALA A 95 8.20 5.50 0.40
C ALA A 95 7.30 4.57 1.24
N LEU A 96 6.13 5.09 1.65
CA LEU A 96 5.02 4.32 2.19
C LEU A 96 3.91 4.25 1.14
N LEU A 97 3.66 3.05 0.63
CA LEU A 97 2.58 2.75 -0.32
C LEU A 97 1.47 1.98 0.40
N ILE A 98 0.25 2.51 0.43
CA ILE A 98 -0.93 1.84 1.01
C ILE A 98 -1.83 1.38 -0.13
N ALA A 99 -1.81 0.09 -0.43
CA ALA A 99 -2.50 -0.51 -1.57
C ALA A 99 -2.97 -1.95 -1.26
N PRO A 100 -4.30 -2.17 -1.15
CA PRO A 100 -5.36 -1.18 -1.21
C PRO A 100 -5.44 -0.30 0.03
N ALA A 101 -5.96 0.93 -0.14
CA ALA A 101 -6.41 1.81 0.93
C ALA A 101 -7.94 1.76 1.03
N SER A 102 -8.47 1.05 2.02
CA SER A 102 -9.92 0.96 2.27
C SER A 102 -10.48 2.25 2.85
N ALA A 103 -11.80 2.47 2.74
CA ALA A 103 -12.46 3.63 3.34
C ALA A 103 -12.19 3.77 4.84
N ASN A 104 -12.17 2.63 5.57
CA ASN A 104 -11.82 2.61 7.00
C ASN A 104 -10.40 3.13 7.25
N THR A 105 -9.42 2.61 6.52
CA THR A 105 -8.02 3.04 6.64
C THR A 105 -7.86 4.52 6.26
N ILE A 106 -8.46 4.96 5.15
CA ILE A 106 -8.47 6.37 4.72
C ILE A 106 -9.04 7.26 5.83
N GLY A 107 -10.17 6.86 6.44
CA GLY A 107 -10.77 7.59 7.56
C GLY A 107 -9.86 7.69 8.78
N GLN A 108 -9.20 6.60 9.15
CA GLN A 108 -8.25 6.57 10.27
C GLN A 108 -7.07 7.51 10.03
N LEU A 109 -6.43 7.40 8.86
CA LEU A 109 -5.27 8.22 8.49
C LEU A 109 -5.63 9.71 8.44
N ALA A 110 -6.76 10.06 7.81
CA ALA A 110 -7.21 11.43 7.68
C ALA A 110 -7.51 12.11 9.02
N ASN A 111 -7.87 11.33 10.05
CA ASN A 111 -8.23 11.84 11.38
C ASN A 111 -7.18 11.56 12.46
N GLY A 112 -5.98 11.07 12.07
CA GLY A 112 -4.88 10.82 13.02
C GLY A 112 -5.16 9.68 14.01
N LEU A 113 -6.07 8.75 13.67
CA LEU A 113 -6.35 7.59 14.50
C LEU A 113 -5.26 6.53 14.33
N CYS A 114 -4.87 5.90 15.44
CA CYS A 114 -3.74 4.96 15.46
C CYS A 114 -4.12 3.58 16.06
N PRO A 115 -5.10 2.85 15.50
CA PRO A 115 -5.55 1.59 16.06
C PRO A 115 -4.65 0.39 15.72
N ASN A 116 -3.71 0.52 14.80
CA ASN A 116 -2.87 -0.57 14.31
C ASN A 116 -1.48 -0.07 13.88
N LEU A 117 -0.57 -1.02 13.61
CA LEU A 117 0.81 -0.74 13.22
C LEU A 117 0.90 0.11 11.94
N LEU A 118 0.06 -0.13 10.92
CA LEU A 118 0.05 0.65 9.68
C LEU A 118 -0.22 2.14 9.95
N CYS A 119 -1.21 2.45 10.78
CA CYS A 119 -1.53 3.82 11.16
C CYS A 119 -0.39 4.48 11.97
N ALA A 120 0.25 3.74 12.88
CA ALA A 120 1.40 4.24 13.63
C ALA A 120 2.59 4.56 12.72
N VAL A 121 2.88 3.68 11.78
CA VAL A 121 3.93 3.90 10.77
C VAL A 121 3.61 5.11 9.91
N TYR A 122 2.36 5.25 9.45
CA TYR A 122 1.92 6.42 8.68
C TYR A 122 2.17 7.73 9.43
N LEU A 123 1.78 7.79 10.71
CA LEU A 123 1.97 9.00 11.53
C LEU A 123 3.43 9.30 11.85
N SER A 124 4.32 8.30 11.72
CA SER A 124 5.76 8.43 11.97
C SER A 124 6.59 8.56 10.69
N ALA A 125 5.98 8.32 9.51
CA ALA A 125 6.69 8.33 8.24
C ALA A 125 7.21 9.72 7.90
N ARG A 126 8.47 9.77 7.45
CA ARG A 126 9.12 10.98 6.91
C ARG A 126 9.27 10.94 5.39
N CYS A 127 8.99 9.79 4.81
CA CYS A 127 9.03 9.57 3.38
C CYS A 127 7.69 9.98 2.72
N PRO A 128 7.64 10.15 1.40
CA PRO A 128 6.41 10.34 0.65
C PRO A 128 5.44 9.18 0.87
N VAL A 129 4.14 9.52 1.00
CA VAL A 129 3.06 8.54 1.20
C VAL A 129 2.15 8.51 -0.02
N PHE A 130 1.87 7.29 -0.47
CA PHE A 130 1.04 6.99 -1.63
C PHE A 130 -0.14 6.12 -1.21
N LEU A 131 -1.35 6.46 -1.66
CA LEU A 131 -2.57 5.72 -1.34
C LEU A 131 -3.29 5.31 -2.62
N ALA A 132 -3.60 4.01 -2.73
CA ALA A 132 -4.42 3.44 -3.80
C ALA A 132 -5.81 3.09 -3.24
N PRO A 133 -6.79 3.99 -3.33
CA PRO A 133 -8.13 3.76 -2.80
C PRO A 133 -8.80 2.55 -3.45
N ALA A 134 -9.56 1.78 -2.65
CA ALA A 134 -10.33 0.64 -3.14
C ALA A 134 -11.59 0.44 -2.28
N MET A 135 -12.77 0.68 -2.87
CA MET A 135 -14.06 0.53 -2.21
C MET A 135 -15.18 0.52 -3.26
N ASP A 136 -16.41 0.27 -2.82
CA ASP A 136 -17.58 0.35 -3.69
C ASP A 136 -17.89 1.79 -4.13
N LEU A 137 -18.67 1.92 -5.21
CA LEU A 137 -19.03 3.18 -5.85
C LEU A 137 -19.63 4.19 -4.87
N ASP A 138 -20.66 3.78 -4.14
CA ASP A 138 -21.38 4.67 -3.22
C ASP A 138 -20.49 5.10 -2.03
N MET A 139 -19.63 4.20 -1.57
CA MET A 139 -18.62 4.53 -0.56
C MET A 139 -17.61 5.55 -1.08
N TYR A 140 -17.14 5.38 -2.33
CA TYR A 140 -16.16 6.29 -2.93
C TYR A 140 -16.74 7.69 -3.15
N ALA A 141 -18.03 7.78 -3.53
CA ALA A 141 -18.75 9.03 -3.71
C ALA A 141 -19.24 9.67 -2.40
N HIS A 142 -19.24 8.92 -1.28
CA HIS A 142 -19.77 9.41 -0.02
C HIS A 142 -19.02 10.66 0.47
N PRO A 143 -19.72 11.72 0.94
CA PRO A 143 -19.07 12.96 1.38
C PRO A 143 -17.97 12.78 2.41
N ALA A 144 -18.12 11.86 3.37
CA ALA A 144 -17.11 11.57 4.36
C ALA A 144 -15.82 11.03 3.74
N VAL A 145 -15.92 10.17 2.71
CA VAL A 145 -14.75 9.60 2.03
C VAL A 145 -14.08 10.64 1.14
N THR A 146 -14.85 11.41 0.38
CA THR A 146 -14.31 12.47 -0.48
C THR A 146 -13.61 13.56 0.33
N GLN A 147 -14.15 13.94 1.50
CA GLN A 147 -13.51 14.86 2.43
C GLN A 147 -12.22 14.30 3.02
N ASN A 148 -12.21 13.02 3.44
CA ASN A 148 -11.02 12.36 3.96
C ASN A 148 -9.91 12.26 2.89
N LEU A 149 -10.24 11.93 1.64
CA LEU A 149 -9.29 11.91 0.54
C LEU A 149 -8.73 13.31 0.24
N ALA A 150 -9.58 14.35 0.25
CA ALA A 150 -9.14 15.73 0.10
C ALA A 150 -8.19 16.15 1.23
N ARG A 151 -8.53 15.79 2.47
CA ARG A 151 -7.70 16.06 3.66
C ARG A 151 -6.35 15.36 3.58
N LEU A 152 -6.29 14.10 3.16
CA LEU A 152 -5.03 13.40 2.97
C LEU A 152 -4.16 14.06 1.90
N ARG A 153 -4.77 14.53 0.80
CA ARG A 153 -4.03 15.32 -0.21
C ARG A 153 -3.48 16.62 0.36
N SER A 154 -4.23 17.32 1.23
CA SER A 154 -3.77 18.56 1.87
C SER A 154 -2.60 18.33 2.85
N PHE A 155 -2.41 17.10 3.34
CA PHE A 155 -1.25 16.70 4.13
C PHE A 155 0.00 16.37 3.26
N GLY A 156 -0.11 16.53 1.93
CA GLY A 156 0.98 16.19 1.00
C GLY A 156 0.99 14.74 0.55
N ASN A 157 0.00 13.92 0.93
CA ASN A 157 -0.07 12.53 0.49
C ASN A 157 -0.49 12.45 -0.98
N HIS A 158 0.12 11.53 -1.71
CA HIS A 158 -0.28 11.23 -3.08
C HIS A 158 -1.40 10.19 -3.11
N VAL A 159 -2.59 10.61 -3.52
CA VAL A 159 -3.74 9.72 -3.70
C VAL A 159 -3.90 9.40 -5.18
N PHE A 160 -3.65 8.14 -5.54
CA PHE A 160 -3.86 7.67 -6.91
C PHE A 160 -5.32 7.82 -7.33
N ALA A 161 -5.55 8.03 -8.62
CA ALA A 161 -6.88 8.01 -9.18
C ALA A 161 -7.46 6.59 -9.09
N SER A 162 -8.74 6.48 -8.74
CA SER A 162 -9.47 5.21 -8.84
C SER A 162 -10.10 5.13 -10.22
N PRO A 163 -9.68 4.19 -11.08
CA PRO A 163 -10.28 4.03 -12.40
C PRO A 163 -11.72 3.55 -12.29
N SER A 164 -12.52 3.92 -13.29
CA SER A 164 -13.87 3.38 -13.46
C SER A 164 -13.82 1.98 -14.05
N GLY A 165 -14.74 1.12 -13.62
CA GLY A 165 -14.89 -0.25 -14.10
C GLY A 165 -15.92 -1.01 -13.30
N GLU A 166 -16.11 -2.28 -13.59
CA GLU A 166 -16.97 -3.17 -12.83
C GLU A 166 -16.38 -3.40 -11.43
N LEU A 167 -17.19 -3.24 -10.40
CA LEU A 167 -16.86 -3.45 -8.99
C LEU A 167 -17.32 -4.83 -8.51
N ALA A 168 -16.83 -5.28 -7.37
CA ALA A 168 -17.21 -6.58 -6.81
C ALA A 168 -18.71 -6.71 -6.50
N SER A 169 -19.41 -5.58 -6.32
CA SER A 169 -20.86 -5.50 -6.18
C SER A 169 -21.64 -5.68 -7.49
N GLY A 170 -20.95 -5.70 -8.63
CA GLY A 170 -21.57 -5.66 -9.96
C GLY A 170 -21.92 -4.26 -10.47
N LEU A 171 -21.74 -3.22 -9.63
CA LEU A 171 -21.88 -1.84 -10.07
C LEU A 171 -20.72 -1.41 -10.97
N TYR A 172 -20.96 -0.43 -11.84
CA TYR A 172 -19.93 0.12 -12.72
C TYR A 172 -19.64 1.58 -12.38
N GLY A 173 -18.38 1.91 -12.07
CA GLY A 173 -17.99 3.27 -11.74
C GLY A 173 -16.60 3.36 -11.12
N PRO A 174 -16.22 4.55 -10.58
CA PRO A 174 -14.98 4.74 -9.84
C PRO A 174 -15.02 4.00 -8.50
N GLY A 175 -13.84 3.61 -7.99
CA GLY A 175 -13.67 2.90 -6.72
C GLY A 175 -12.71 1.72 -6.81
N ARG A 176 -12.32 1.32 -8.02
CA ARG A 176 -11.32 0.26 -8.23
C ARG A 176 -9.93 0.73 -7.78
N MET A 177 -9.18 -0.15 -7.14
CA MET A 177 -7.75 0.07 -6.95
C MET A 177 -7.08 0.18 -8.32
N LEU A 178 -6.20 1.18 -8.47
CA LEU A 178 -5.33 1.31 -9.64
C LEU A 178 -4.57 -0.01 -9.87
N GLU A 179 -4.32 -0.37 -11.12
CA GLU A 179 -3.65 -1.64 -11.44
C GLU A 179 -2.19 -1.62 -10.95
N PRO A 180 -1.66 -2.78 -10.49
CA PRO A 180 -0.33 -2.87 -9.92
C PRO A 180 0.78 -2.29 -10.81
N GLU A 181 0.72 -2.50 -12.10
CA GLU A 181 1.69 -2.00 -13.09
C GLU A 181 1.69 -0.47 -13.13
N ALA A 182 0.50 0.14 -13.13
CA ALA A 182 0.35 1.59 -13.14
C ALA A 182 0.82 2.20 -11.81
N ILE A 183 0.55 1.54 -10.66
CA ILE A 183 1.06 1.97 -9.35
C ILE A 183 2.59 2.00 -9.35
N VAL A 184 3.24 0.93 -9.82
CA VAL A 184 4.71 0.85 -9.85
C VAL A 184 5.29 1.92 -10.78
N ALA A 185 4.68 2.14 -11.94
CA ALA A 185 5.09 3.16 -12.90
C ALA A 185 5.01 4.57 -12.30
N GLU A 186 3.87 4.95 -11.70
CA GLU A 186 3.71 6.26 -11.07
C GLU A 186 4.63 6.45 -9.86
N LEU A 187 4.82 5.40 -9.05
CA LEU A 187 5.69 5.43 -7.89
C LEU A 187 7.15 5.71 -8.33
N ALA A 188 7.64 4.99 -9.34
CA ALA A 188 8.99 5.16 -9.86
C ALA A 188 9.23 6.58 -10.40
N LEU A 189 8.28 7.11 -11.19
CA LEU A 189 8.38 8.48 -11.73
C LEU A 189 8.46 9.54 -10.63
N ARG A 190 7.75 9.36 -9.52
CA ARG A 190 7.71 10.34 -8.43
C ARG A 190 8.91 10.25 -7.50
N LEU A 191 9.44 9.05 -7.28
CA LEU A 191 10.63 8.88 -6.45
C LEU A 191 11.91 9.37 -7.12
N VAL A 192 11.97 9.37 -8.47
CA VAL A 192 13.09 9.97 -9.20
C VAL A 192 13.07 11.50 -9.12
N ARG A 193 11.88 12.14 -9.22
CA ARG A 193 11.75 13.61 -9.21
C ARG A 193 12.05 14.26 -7.86
N ASN A 194 12.08 13.52 -6.78
CA ASN A 194 12.36 14.06 -5.44
C ASN A 194 13.87 14.11 -5.13
N GLU A 195 14.74 13.78 -6.08
CA GLU A 195 16.21 13.86 -5.95
C GLU A 195 16.81 15.11 -6.63
N GLU A 196 16.00 15.87 -7.36
CA GLU A 196 16.38 17.15 -7.98
C GLU A 196 15.95 18.34 -7.11
#